data_3646a8e79c43bc9034e747995fca01a0
#
_entry.id   3646a8e79c43bc9034e747995fca01a0
#
_cell.length_a   1.000
_cell.length_b   1.000
_cell.length_c   1.000
_cell.angle_alpha   90.00
_cell.angle_beta   90.00
_cell.angle_gamma   90.00
#
_symmetry.space_group_name_H-M   'P 1'
#
loop_
_entity.id
_entity.type
_entity.pdbx_description
1 polymer ?
#
loop_
_entity_poly.entity_id
_entity_poly.type
_entity_poly.pdbx_seq_one_letter_code
_entity_poly.pdbx_strand_id
1 'polypeptide(L)'
;MERATLVTMTTLPGGLELRTARPSDLEQIGALLVGRGEEPDALDHRLVVEGELGWDACAVVVDGDRVVSTATLLDETVRVGDVVLPAGQVELVATDTDYEGRGLVRALMGWAHERSRERGHLLQVMIGIPYFYRLFGYEYAVDIPRARALRGSLPAQDAPAASVLREATRADLPALVALQDAAQAPYDVAMPHPADRWRCLLAHEASTTRVLERDGVVVASARTGVPDEGLLVAEAAAADTAAAGDLLAALRGLGEPLTIVHRPLTVPGRAWADLLEPAGTDATQYYVRLERPEIVLDALRPVLTARLRAAGLGRDVVISTFGRHYRLPWSDDAGLGPVEVGGPMQAPGVARGAGVAPDRLPALLLGQLGIEGLGRLHPDVYAPDAELFGALFPPLTADLLTYYLPW
;
A
#
# COMPACT_ATOMS: atom_id res chain seq x y z
N MET A 1 27.74 -4.31 -13.47
CA MET A 1 27.77 -3.08 -14.29
C MET A 1 27.22 -1.99 -13.37
N GLU A 2 28.12 -1.24 -12.70
CA GLU A 2 27.74 -0.14 -11.81
C GLU A 2 26.94 0.88 -12.62
N ARG A 3 25.69 1.09 -12.26
CA ARG A 3 24.93 2.23 -12.75
C ARG A 3 25.51 3.46 -12.07
N ALA A 4 26.20 4.30 -12.84
CA ALA A 4 26.60 5.62 -12.37
C ALA A 4 25.33 6.41 -12.05
N THR A 5 25.01 6.58 -10.77
CA THR A 5 23.91 7.41 -10.30
C THR A 5 24.30 8.84 -10.56
N LEU A 6 23.64 9.48 -11.50
CA LEU A 6 23.72 10.92 -11.68
C LEU A 6 23.09 11.55 -10.42
N VAL A 7 23.94 12.07 -9.53
CA VAL A 7 23.52 12.90 -8.40
C VAL A 7 22.93 14.19 -8.98
N THR A 8 21.63 14.22 -9.17
CA THR A 8 20.94 15.42 -9.66
C THR A 8 20.85 16.39 -8.49
N MET A 9 21.78 17.35 -8.44
CA MET A 9 21.69 18.50 -7.54
C MET A 9 20.79 19.57 -8.16
N THR A 10 19.78 19.99 -7.41
CA THR A 10 18.88 21.07 -7.83
C THR A 10 18.95 22.21 -6.82
N THR A 11 19.33 23.41 -7.27
CA THR A 11 19.31 24.61 -6.44
C THR A 11 17.88 25.09 -6.27
N LEU A 12 17.46 25.29 -5.02
CA LEU A 12 16.16 25.81 -4.62
C LEU A 12 16.26 27.30 -4.23
N PRO A 13 15.13 28.01 -4.13
CA PRO A 13 15.13 29.39 -3.64
C PRO A 13 15.80 29.53 -2.26
N GLY A 14 16.52 30.62 -2.05
CA GLY A 14 17.24 30.89 -0.81
C GLY A 14 18.61 30.20 -0.69
N GLY A 15 19.15 29.64 -1.78
CA GLY A 15 20.46 28.98 -1.79
C GLY A 15 20.45 27.56 -1.23
N LEU A 16 19.26 26.99 -1.00
CA LEU A 16 19.10 25.61 -0.56
C LEU A 16 19.39 24.61 -1.71
N GLU A 17 19.83 23.42 -1.39
CA GLU A 17 20.12 22.39 -2.37
C GLU A 17 19.32 21.12 -2.11
N LEU A 18 18.60 20.62 -3.13
CA LEU A 18 17.99 19.30 -3.14
C LEU A 18 18.95 18.31 -3.80
N ARG A 19 19.24 17.21 -3.13
CA ARG A 19 20.08 16.13 -3.63
C ARG A 19 19.70 14.76 -3.04
N THR A 20 20.21 13.71 -3.64
CA THR A 20 20.20 12.36 -3.03
C THR A 20 20.98 12.40 -1.71
N ALA A 21 20.50 11.70 -0.69
CA ALA A 21 21.14 11.58 0.60
C ALA A 21 22.46 10.79 0.50
N ARG A 22 23.33 10.97 1.50
CA ARG A 22 24.65 10.35 1.59
C ARG A 22 24.85 9.74 2.98
N PRO A 23 25.79 8.80 3.17
CA PRO A 23 26.08 8.24 4.48
C PRO A 23 26.39 9.30 5.57
N SER A 24 27.01 10.43 5.18
CA SER A 24 27.29 11.53 6.10
C SER A 24 26.03 12.27 6.61
N ASP A 25 24.88 12.08 5.98
CA ASP A 25 23.64 12.74 6.35
C ASP A 25 22.82 11.92 7.39
N LEU A 26 23.20 10.65 7.62
CA LEU A 26 22.42 9.69 8.41
C LEU A 26 21.95 10.24 9.77
N GLU A 27 22.90 10.75 10.55
CA GLU A 27 22.60 11.23 11.91
C GLU A 27 21.70 12.50 11.88
N GLN A 28 21.90 13.38 10.90
CA GLN A 28 21.06 14.58 10.75
C GLN A 28 19.65 14.24 10.29
N ILE A 29 19.51 13.28 9.36
CA ILE A 29 18.20 12.78 8.92
C ILE A 29 17.48 12.13 10.10
N GLY A 30 18.15 11.23 10.83
CA GLY A 30 17.57 10.59 12.01
C GLY A 30 17.11 11.60 13.06
N ALA A 31 17.93 12.59 13.40
CA ALA A 31 17.56 13.65 14.33
C ALA A 31 16.35 14.47 13.85
N LEU A 32 16.26 14.75 12.54
CA LEU A 32 15.13 15.47 11.95
C LEU A 32 13.84 14.64 12.03
N LEU A 33 13.92 13.34 11.72
CA LEU A 33 12.77 12.43 11.78
C LEU A 33 12.25 12.29 13.21
N VAL A 34 13.11 12.03 14.19
CA VAL A 34 12.72 11.97 15.62
C VAL A 34 12.12 13.29 16.08
N GLY A 35 12.70 14.43 15.68
CA GLY A 35 12.21 15.74 16.07
C GLY A 35 10.86 16.14 15.46
N ARG A 36 10.42 15.47 14.38
CA ARG A 36 9.18 15.76 13.65
C ARG A 36 8.16 14.62 13.70
N GLY A 37 8.58 13.44 14.04
CA GLY A 37 7.82 12.21 14.13
C GLY A 37 8.15 11.45 15.41
N GLU A 38 8.59 10.22 15.28
CA GLU A 38 8.84 9.29 16.38
C GLU A 38 10.25 8.68 16.28
N GLU A 39 10.74 8.11 17.39
CA GLU A 39 12.05 7.44 17.43
C GLU A 39 12.18 6.28 16.41
N PRO A 40 11.14 5.45 16.19
CA PRO A 40 11.17 4.41 15.17
C PRO A 40 11.46 4.91 13.74
N ASP A 41 11.04 6.12 13.39
CA ASP A 41 11.26 6.68 12.05
C ASP A 41 12.75 6.78 11.68
N ALA A 42 13.61 7.07 12.64
CA ALA A 42 15.06 7.11 12.42
C ALA A 42 15.65 5.70 12.19
N LEU A 43 15.13 4.70 12.92
CA LEU A 43 15.55 3.30 12.75
C LEU A 43 15.10 2.76 11.39
N ASP A 44 13.88 3.08 10.99
CA ASP A 44 13.31 2.70 9.70
C ASP A 44 14.06 3.35 8.54
N HIS A 45 14.40 4.62 8.65
CA HIS A 45 15.25 5.29 7.66
C HIS A 45 16.60 4.58 7.50
N ARG A 46 17.26 4.27 8.62
CA ARG A 46 18.54 3.55 8.61
C ARG A 46 18.40 2.18 7.93
N LEU A 47 17.36 1.43 8.27
CA LEU A 47 17.07 0.12 7.67
C LEU A 47 16.90 0.21 6.14
N VAL A 48 16.27 1.26 5.64
CA VAL A 48 16.07 1.48 4.20
C VAL A 48 17.39 1.83 3.50
N VAL A 49 18.14 2.83 4.01
CA VAL A 49 19.33 3.36 3.29
C VAL A 49 20.55 2.47 3.42
N GLU A 50 20.66 1.69 4.50
CA GLU A 50 21.71 0.68 4.69
C GLU A 50 21.29 -0.71 4.13
N GLY A 51 20.02 -0.86 3.71
CA GLY A 51 19.46 -2.07 3.13
C GLY A 51 19.61 -2.16 1.60
N GLU A 52 18.75 -2.98 0.97
CA GLU A 52 18.83 -3.27 -0.46
C GLU A 52 18.49 -2.06 -1.35
N LEU A 53 17.65 -1.13 -0.87
CA LEU A 53 17.27 0.09 -1.60
C LEU A 53 18.41 1.12 -1.65
N GLY A 54 19.21 1.17 -0.59
CA GLY A 54 20.37 2.04 -0.52
C GLY A 54 20.03 3.53 -0.45
N TRP A 55 21.07 4.35 -0.47
CA TRP A 55 20.98 5.82 -0.38
C TRP A 55 20.18 6.46 -1.51
N ASP A 56 20.08 5.80 -2.63
CA ASP A 56 19.28 6.23 -3.78
C ASP A 56 17.76 6.27 -3.49
N ALA A 57 17.33 5.68 -2.39
CA ALA A 57 15.95 5.74 -1.93
C ALA A 57 15.61 7.02 -1.18
N CYS A 58 16.59 7.84 -0.80
CA CYS A 58 16.37 9.00 0.05
C CYS A 58 16.92 10.29 -0.58
N ALA A 59 16.16 11.37 -0.44
CA ALA A 59 16.61 12.74 -0.79
C ALA A 59 16.58 13.65 0.43
N VAL A 60 17.47 14.64 0.39
CA VAL A 60 17.55 15.70 1.40
C VAL A 60 17.53 17.07 0.74
N VAL A 61 16.99 18.05 1.45
CA VAL A 61 17.27 19.47 1.20
C VAL A 61 18.24 19.92 2.26
N VAL A 62 19.31 20.60 1.83
CA VAL A 62 20.36 21.09 2.73
C VAL A 62 20.50 22.61 2.63
N ASP A 63 20.85 23.23 3.77
CA ASP A 63 21.32 24.63 3.87
C ASP A 63 22.80 24.57 4.28
N GLY A 64 23.69 24.73 3.30
CA GLY A 64 25.10 24.40 3.46
C GLY A 64 25.27 22.90 3.81
N ASP A 65 25.77 22.63 5.01
CA ASP A 65 25.99 21.26 5.50
C ASP A 65 24.84 20.74 6.39
N ARG A 66 23.79 21.54 6.62
CA ARG A 66 22.66 21.18 7.48
C ARG A 66 21.53 20.55 6.67
N VAL A 67 21.10 19.34 7.03
CA VAL A 67 19.88 18.73 6.52
C VAL A 67 18.66 19.43 7.14
N VAL A 68 17.79 19.99 6.29
CA VAL A 68 16.61 20.74 6.72
C VAL A 68 15.28 20.12 6.26
N SER A 69 15.33 19.19 5.31
CA SER A 69 14.15 18.42 4.90
C SER A 69 14.57 17.10 4.27
N THR A 70 13.74 16.06 4.39
CA THR A 70 14.00 14.72 3.84
C THR A 70 12.74 14.07 3.33
N ALA A 71 12.88 13.11 2.42
CA ALA A 71 11.85 12.16 1.98
C ALA A 71 12.50 10.87 1.49
N THR A 72 11.81 9.76 1.67
CA THR A 72 12.24 8.42 1.25
C THR A 72 11.23 7.85 0.26
N LEU A 73 11.70 7.15 -0.77
CA LEU A 73 10.87 6.41 -1.74
C LEU A 73 11.20 4.93 -1.65
N LEU A 74 10.23 4.15 -1.20
CA LEU A 74 10.28 2.69 -1.14
C LEU A 74 9.77 2.08 -2.46
N ASP A 75 10.31 0.93 -2.83
CA ASP A 75 9.77 0.10 -3.90
C ASP A 75 8.71 -0.83 -3.32
N GLU A 76 7.53 -0.84 -3.93
CA GLU A 76 6.39 -1.64 -3.56
C GLU A 76 5.78 -2.35 -4.78
N THR A 77 4.86 -3.26 -4.50
CA THR A 77 4.03 -3.89 -5.54
C THR A 77 2.57 -3.88 -5.11
N VAL A 78 1.67 -3.64 -6.07
CA VAL A 78 0.23 -3.78 -5.88
C VAL A 78 -0.27 -4.84 -6.86
N ARG A 79 -0.88 -5.90 -6.34
CA ARG A 79 -1.53 -6.94 -7.16
C ARG A 79 -3.01 -6.58 -7.33
N VAL A 80 -3.49 -6.67 -8.56
CA VAL A 80 -4.93 -6.56 -8.90
C VAL A 80 -5.32 -7.80 -9.70
N GLY A 81 -6.16 -8.65 -9.15
CA GLY A 81 -6.36 -10.00 -9.68
C GLY A 81 -5.02 -10.74 -9.78
N ASP A 82 -4.66 -11.19 -10.98
CA ASP A 82 -3.38 -11.87 -11.24
C ASP A 82 -2.28 -10.92 -11.76
N VAL A 83 -2.56 -9.62 -11.87
CA VAL A 83 -1.61 -8.63 -12.38
C VAL A 83 -0.89 -7.94 -11.24
N VAL A 84 0.44 -7.99 -11.24
CA VAL A 84 1.31 -7.28 -10.28
C VAL A 84 1.81 -5.99 -10.93
N LEU A 85 1.52 -4.87 -10.29
CA LEU A 85 1.90 -3.52 -10.72
C LEU A 85 3.07 -3.05 -9.84
N PRO A 86 4.22 -2.65 -10.42
CA PRO A 86 5.26 -1.98 -9.67
C PRO A 86 4.74 -0.65 -9.12
N ALA A 87 4.97 -0.42 -7.82
CA ALA A 87 4.50 0.75 -7.10
C ALA A 87 5.62 1.40 -6.31
N GLY A 88 5.49 2.68 -6.01
CA GLY A 88 6.35 3.39 -5.09
C GLY A 88 5.57 3.83 -3.86
N GLN A 89 6.24 3.90 -2.71
CA GLN A 89 5.68 4.45 -1.48
C GLN A 89 6.56 5.58 -0.99
N VAL A 90 6.01 6.79 -0.88
CA VAL A 90 6.74 7.92 -0.29
C VAL A 90 6.53 7.92 1.21
N GLU A 91 7.63 7.92 1.96
CA GLU A 91 7.64 7.79 3.41
C GLU A 91 8.69 8.69 4.05
N LEU A 92 8.63 8.80 5.39
CA LEU A 92 9.63 9.48 6.19
C LEU A 92 9.89 10.91 5.70
N VAL A 93 8.78 11.63 5.42
CA VAL A 93 8.82 13.03 4.97
C VAL A 93 8.86 13.95 6.19
N ALA A 94 9.97 14.64 6.37
CA ALA A 94 10.12 15.59 7.46
C ALA A 94 10.74 16.90 6.99
N THR A 95 10.35 18.01 7.61
CA THR A 95 10.92 19.34 7.38
C THR A 95 11.15 20.04 8.72
N ASP A 96 12.31 20.61 8.90
CA ASP A 96 12.62 21.46 10.06
C ASP A 96 11.65 22.64 10.16
N THR A 97 11.15 22.92 11.35
CA THR A 97 10.14 23.96 11.60
C THR A 97 10.53 25.34 11.08
N ASP A 98 11.82 25.69 11.20
CA ASP A 98 12.33 26.99 10.73
C ASP A 98 12.35 27.11 9.20
N TYR A 99 12.16 26.00 8.50
CA TYR A 99 12.17 25.90 7.04
C TYR A 99 10.82 25.58 6.43
N GLU A 100 9.77 25.46 7.25
CA GLU A 100 8.40 25.25 6.76
C GLU A 100 7.92 26.43 5.87
N GLY A 101 6.96 26.17 5.01
CA GLY A 101 6.39 27.18 4.11
C GLY A 101 7.27 27.60 2.94
N ARG A 102 8.50 27.06 2.81
CA ARG A 102 9.45 27.39 1.72
C ARG A 102 9.32 26.48 0.50
N GLY A 103 8.33 25.57 0.48
CA GLY A 103 8.07 24.66 -0.65
C GLY A 103 8.99 23.44 -0.72
N LEU A 104 9.71 23.12 0.37
CA LEU A 104 10.68 22.01 0.40
C LEU A 104 10.01 20.65 0.18
N VAL A 105 8.89 20.39 0.83
CA VAL A 105 8.11 19.15 0.60
C VAL A 105 7.68 19.05 -0.86
N ARG A 106 7.29 20.16 -1.51
CA ARG A 106 6.96 20.13 -2.94
C ARG A 106 8.15 19.72 -3.81
N ALA A 107 9.35 20.19 -3.49
CA ALA A 107 10.56 19.82 -4.19
C ALA A 107 10.90 18.34 -3.99
N LEU A 108 10.79 17.84 -2.75
CA LEU A 108 11.00 16.43 -2.40
C LEU A 108 9.96 15.52 -3.07
N MET A 109 8.68 15.90 -3.10
CA MET A 109 7.64 15.15 -3.82
C MET A 109 7.92 15.12 -5.33
N GLY A 110 8.41 16.22 -5.90
CA GLY A 110 8.87 16.26 -7.29
C GLY A 110 10.00 15.26 -7.56
N TRP A 111 11.00 15.22 -6.68
CA TRP A 111 12.08 14.24 -6.72
C TRP A 111 11.54 12.80 -6.61
N ALA A 112 10.67 12.53 -5.65
CA ALA A 112 10.12 11.20 -5.45
C ALA A 112 9.32 10.72 -6.68
N HIS A 113 8.53 11.60 -7.31
CA HIS A 113 7.78 11.28 -8.54
C HIS A 113 8.71 10.98 -9.71
N GLU A 114 9.78 11.78 -9.90
CA GLU A 114 10.77 11.51 -10.94
C GLU A 114 11.49 10.19 -10.71
N ARG A 115 11.95 9.96 -9.48
CA ARG A 115 12.61 8.71 -9.10
C ARG A 115 11.68 7.49 -9.26
N SER A 116 10.41 7.64 -8.88
CA SER A 116 9.38 6.61 -9.07
C SER A 116 9.21 6.26 -10.55
N ARG A 117 9.22 7.27 -11.44
CA ARG A 117 9.14 7.09 -12.89
C ARG A 117 10.40 6.38 -13.45
N GLU A 118 11.58 6.77 -12.98
CA GLU A 118 12.86 6.14 -13.37
C GLU A 118 12.92 4.66 -12.97
N ARG A 119 12.31 4.30 -11.83
CA ARG A 119 12.19 2.92 -11.35
C ARG A 119 11.07 2.12 -12.05
N GLY A 120 10.28 2.77 -12.89
CA GLY A 120 9.19 2.13 -13.64
C GLY A 120 7.94 1.87 -12.82
N HIS A 121 7.75 2.57 -11.69
CA HIS A 121 6.52 2.47 -10.92
C HIS A 121 5.34 3.02 -11.71
N LEU A 122 4.24 2.29 -11.72
CA LEU A 122 3.00 2.66 -12.41
C LEU A 122 2.07 3.49 -11.53
N LEU A 123 2.20 3.32 -10.22
CA LEU A 123 1.43 4.05 -9.22
C LEU A 123 2.29 4.31 -7.98
N GLN A 124 1.86 5.28 -7.18
CA GLN A 124 2.40 5.49 -5.85
C GLN A 124 1.28 5.34 -4.84
N VAL A 125 1.61 4.74 -3.70
CA VAL A 125 0.73 4.57 -2.55
C VAL A 125 1.36 5.22 -1.32
N MET A 126 0.55 5.70 -0.39
CA MET A 126 1.04 6.20 0.90
C MET A 126 -0.07 6.33 1.93
N ILE A 127 0.32 6.32 3.20
CA ILE A 127 -0.46 6.84 4.32
C ILE A 127 0.12 8.22 4.65
N GLY A 128 -0.71 9.18 5.00
CA GLY A 128 -0.17 10.50 5.32
C GLY A 128 -1.20 11.49 5.81
N ILE A 129 -0.74 12.69 6.12
CA ILE A 129 -1.53 13.79 6.66
C ILE A 129 -2.79 14.00 5.80
N PRO A 130 -3.99 14.05 6.42
CA PRO A 130 -5.24 14.24 5.68
C PRO A 130 -5.21 15.47 4.78
N TYR A 131 -5.72 15.34 3.54
CA TYR A 131 -5.79 16.35 2.51
C TYR A 131 -4.44 16.78 1.90
N PHE A 132 -3.35 16.82 2.65
CA PHE A 132 -2.08 17.43 2.25
C PHE A 132 -1.53 16.87 0.94
N TYR A 133 -1.51 15.55 0.79
CA TYR A 133 -0.92 14.89 -0.39
C TYR A 133 -1.77 14.99 -1.65
N ARG A 134 -3.03 15.39 -1.54
CA ARG A 134 -3.85 15.76 -2.72
C ARG A 134 -3.25 16.90 -3.52
N LEU A 135 -2.49 17.80 -2.88
CA LEU A 135 -1.75 18.88 -3.53
C LEU A 135 -0.66 18.38 -4.51
N PHE A 136 -0.33 17.10 -4.47
CA PHE A 136 0.68 16.43 -5.28
C PHE A 136 0.09 15.36 -6.20
N GLY A 137 -1.25 15.32 -6.34
CA GLY A 137 -1.95 14.41 -7.24
C GLY A 137 -2.27 13.04 -6.65
N TYR A 138 -2.13 12.86 -5.33
CA TYR A 138 -2.63 11.68 -4.62
C TYR A 138 -4.09 11.85 -4.28
N GLU A 139 -4.87 10.76 -4.34
CA GLU A 139 -6.28 10.75 -3.94
C GLU A 139 -6.58 9.54 -3.08
N TYR A 140 -7.52 9.69 -2.16
CA TYR A 140 -8.01 8.60 -1.35
C TYR A 140 -8.65 7.54 -2.24
N ALA A 141 -8.21 6.30 -2.14
CA ALA A 141 -8.62 5.25 -3.06
C ALA A 141 -9.00 3.93 -2.41
N VAL A 142 -8.30 3.51 -1.37
CA VAL A 142 -8.43 2.16 -0.82
C VAL A 142 -8.49 2.25 0.70
N ASP A 143 -9.49 1.59 1.31
CA ASP A 143 -9.61 1.55 2.76
C ASP A 143 -8.45 0.78 3.39
N ILE A 144 -7.92 1.31 4.49
CA ILE A 144 -6.91 0.64 5.30
C ILE A 144 -7.62 -0.38 6.20
N PRO A 145 -7.12 -1.62 6.32
CA PRO A 145 -7.64 -2.58 7.27
C PRO A 145 -7.61 -2.01 8.70
N ARG A 146 -8.74 -2.10 9.41
CA ARG A 146 -8.89 -1.44 10.71
C ARG A 146 -8.39 -2.31 11.84
N ALA A 147 -7.71 -1.70 12.79
CA ALA A 147 -7.40 -2.28 14.07
C ALA A 147 -8.66 -2.34 14.96
N ARG A 148 -8.89 -3.48 15.61
CA ARG A 148 -10.04 -3.76 16.48
C ARG A 148 -9.57 -4.41 17.77
N ALA A 149 -10.04 -3.96 18.91
CA ALA A 149 -9.71 -4.57 20.19
C ALA A 149 -10.29 -5.99 20.30
N LEU A 150 -9.54 -6.91 20.88
CA LEU A 150 -10.06 -8.23 21.28
C LEU A 150 -10.97 -8.06 22.49
N ARG A 151 -12.14 -8.72 22.51
CA ARG A 151 -13.07 -8.64 23.64
C ARG A 151 -12.46 -9.24 24.91
N GLY A 152 -12.52 -8.49 26.02
CA GLY A 152 -11.83 -8.84 27.27
C GLY A 152 -12.39 -10.04 28.05
N SER A 153 -13.54 -10.63 27.64
CA SER A 153 -14.22 -11.70 28.38
C SER A 153 -14.03 -13.10 27.78
N LEU A 154 -13.02 -13.29 26.94
CA LEU A 154 -12.77 -14.60 26.36
C LEU A 154 -12.15 -15.55 27.41
N PRO A 155 -12.63 -16.81 27.51
CA PRO A 155 -12.00 -17.79 28.39
C PRO A 155 -10.52 -17.98 28.01
N ALA A 156 -9.67 -18.12 29.03
CA ALA A 156 -8.28 -18.50 28.80
C ALA A 156 -8.26 -19.84 28.04
N GLN A 157 -7.63 -19.83 26.88
CA GLN A 157 -7.43 -21.02 26.09
C GLN A 157 -5.92 -21.25 26.01
N ASP A 158 -5.44 -22.30 26.67
CA ASP A 158 -4.04 -22.65 26.56
C ASP A 158 -3.72 -23.10 25.13
N ALA A 159 -2.63 -22.61 24.57
CA ALA A 159 -2.13 -23.16 23.32
C ALA A 159 -1.82 -24.66 23.51
N PRO A 160 -2.13 -25.53 22.53
CA PRO A 160 -1.77 -26.91 22.63
C PRO A 160 -0.28 -27.08 22.91
N ALA A 161 0.08 -28.04 23.78
CA ALA A 161 1.45 -28.30 24.20
C ALA A 161 2.43 -28.58 23.01
N ALA A 162 1.87 -28.96 21.85
CA ALA A 162 2.63 -29.21 20.62
C ALA A 162 2.90 -27.97 19.76
N SER A 163 2.31 -26.81 20.09
CA SER A 163 2.48 -25.55 19.33
C SER A 163 3.39 -24.59 20.07
N VAL A 164 4.43 -24.08 19.38
CA VAL A 164 5.42 -23.14 19.94
C VAL A 164 5.38 -21.84 19.15
N LEU A 165 5.09 -20.71 19.82
CA LEU A 165 5.26 -19.38 19.25
C LEU A 165 6.69 -18.91 19.50
N ARG A 166 7.41 -18.55 18.43
CA ARG A 166 8.77 -18.02 18.49
C ARG A 166 8.93 -16.87 17.51
N GLU A 167 9.99 -16.11 17.69
CA GLU A 167 10.39 -15.12 16.70
C GLU A 167 10.80 -15.81 15.40
N ALA A 168 10.43 -15.18 14.28
CA ALA A 168 10.80 -15.66 12.96
C ALA A 168 12.27 -15.36 12.67
N THR A 169 12.87 -16.19 11.85
CA THR A 169 14.24 -16.06 11.37
C THR A 169 14.28 -16.06 9.85
N ARG A 170 15.45 -15.82 9.28
CA ARG A 170 15.62 -15.95 7.82
C ARG A 170 15.33 -17.35 7.27
N ALA A 171 15.43 -18.38 8.10
CA ALA A 171 15.08 -19.73 7.70
C ALA A 171 13.58 -19.93 7.47
N ASP A 172 12.76 -19.08 8.07
CA ASP A 172 11.29 -19.12 7.94
C ASP A 172 10.76 -18.41 6.70
N LEU A 173 11.60 -17.70 5.93
CA LEU A 173 11.19 -16.93 4.75
C LEU A 173 10.26 -17.70 3.79
N PRO A 174 10.54 -18.95 3.40
CA PRO A 174 9.64 -19.68 2.50
C PRO A 174 8.23 -19.88 3.09
N ALA A 175 8.13 -20.14 4.41
CA ALA A 175 6.85 -20.32 5.09
C ALA A 175 6.11 -18.98 5.23
N LEU A 176 6.81 -17.89 5.56
CA LEU A 176 6.23 -16.55 5.66
C LEU A 176 5.65 -16.09 4.31
N VAL A 177 6.39 -16.25 3.21
CA VAL A 177 5.90 -15.95 1.86
C VAL A 177 4.64 -16.77 1.54
N ALA A 178 4.69 -18.09 1.73
CA ALA A 178 3.56 -18.97 1.43
C ALA A 178 2.30 -18.65 2.26
N LEU A 179 2.46 -18.37 3.55
CA LEU A 179 1.34 -18.01 4.43
C LEU A 179 0.73 -16.66 4.03
N GLN A 180 1.54 -15.66 3.70
CA GLN A 180 1.06 -14.34 3.27
C GLN A 180 0.37 -14.41 1.89
N ASP A 181 0.94 -15.13 0.94
CA ASP A 181 0.33 -15.33 -0.38
C ASP A 181 -1.04 -16.03 -0.23
N ALA A 182 -1.14 -17.06 0.60
CA ALA A 182 -2.41 -17.74 0.89
C ALA A 182 -3.42 -16.80 1.59
N ALA A 183 -2.95 -15.95 2.51
CA ALA A 183 -3.79 -14.99 3.21
C ALA A 183 -4.34 -13.92 2.26
N GLN A 184 -3.56 -13.50 1.26
CA GLN A 184 -3.93 -12.46 0.31
C GLN A 184 -4.65 -12.99 -0.94
N ALA A 185 -4.58 -14.28 -1.23
CA ALA A 185 -5.22 -14.89 -2.40
C ALA A 185 -6.73 -14.57 -2.57
N PRO A 186 -7.53 -14.47 -1.50
CA PRO A 186 -8.96 -14.16 -1.63
C PRO A 186 -9.28 -12.70 -1.96
N TYR A 187 -8.30 -11.81 -1.90
CA TYR A 187 -8.51 -10.38 -2.15
C TYR A 187 -8.30 -10.00 -3.62
N ASP A 188 -9.12 -9.08 -4.12
CA ASP A 188 -8.98 -8.53 -5.48
C ASP A 188 -7.74 -7.65 -5.61
N VAL A 189 -7.42 -6.90 -4.55
CA VAL A 189 -6.26 -5.99 -4.48
C VAL A 189 -5.43 -6.33 -3.25
N ALA A 190 -4.13 -6.48 -3.41
CA ALA A 190 -3.22 -6.83 -2.33
C ALA A 190 -1.83 -6.22 -2.52
N MET A 191 -1.04 -6.14 -1.45
CA MET A 191 0.40 -5.85 -1.50
C MET A 191 1.17 -7.13 -1.13
N PRO A 192 1.68 -7.88 -2.13
CA PRO A 192 2.46 -9.09 -1.89
C PRO A 192 3.74 -8.79 -1.09
N HIS A 193 4.12 -9.74 -0.24
CA HIS A 193 5.37 -9.67 0.51
C HIS A 193 6.37 -10.71 -0.03
N PRO A 194 7.14 -10.38 -1.06
CA PRO A 194 8.21 -11.25 -1.55
C PRO A 194 9.33 -11.40 -0.50
N ALA A 195 10.27 -12.29 -0.75
CA ALA A 195 11.31 -12.64 0.22
C ALA A 195 12.20 -11.45 0.63
N ASP A 196 12.44 -10.49 -0.26
CA ASP A 196 13.15 -9.24 0.04
C ASP A 196 12.36 -8.35 1.00
N ARG A 197 11.06 -8.19 0.79
CA ARG A 197 10.19 -7.49 1.74
C ARG A 197 10.22 -8.17 3.12
N TRP A 198 10.09 -9.49 3.17
CA TRP A 198 10.20 -10.21 4.44
C TRP A 198 11.54 -10.07 5.12
N ARG A 199 12.66 -9.98 4.36
CA ARG A 199 13.99 -9.69 4.96
C ARG A 199 14.01 -8.32 5.64
N CYS A 200 13.38 -7.31 5.04
CA CYS A 200 13.22 -6.00 5.62
C CYS A 200 12.36 -6.06 6.90
N LEU A 201 11.19 -6.69 6.83
CA LEU A 201 10.26 -6.82 7.98
C LEU A 201 10.84 -7.64 9.14
N LEU A 202 11.71 -8.61 8.88
CA LEU A 202 12.46 -9.34 9.93
C LEU A 202 13.53 -8.51 10.62
N ALA A 203 14.01 -7.46 9.97
CA ALA A 203 15.00 -6.53 10.52
C ALA A 203 14.34 -5.25 11.10
N HIS A 204 13.02 -5.11 10.99
CA HIS A 204 12.26 -3.94 11.43
C HIS A 204 12.20 -3.88 12.96
N GLU A 205 12.77 -2.84 13.58
CA GLU A 205 12.92 -2.78 15.04
C GLU A 205 11.62 -2.41 15.76
N ALA A 206 10.72 -1.65 15.10
CA ALA A 206 9.42 -1.29 15.68
C ALA A 206 8.40 -2.43 15.67
N SER A 207 8.68 -3.57 15.04
CA SER A 207 7.81 -4.73 15.02
C SER A 207 8.58 -6.03 15.15
N THR A 208 7.88 -7.08 15.63
CA THR A 208 8.44 -8.43 15.71
C THR A 208 7.60 -9.37 14.84
N THR A 209 8.23 -10.01 13.87
CA THR A 209 7.61 -11.11 13.13
C THR A 209 7.74 -12.40 13.93
N ARG A 210 6.61 -13.09 14.16
CA ARG A 210 6.54 -14.34 14.91
C ARG A 210 5.96 -15.43 14.04
N VAL A 211 6.37 -16.69 14.30
CA VAL A 211 5.81 -17.88 13.68
C VAL A 211 5.32 -18.84 14.76
N LEU A 212 4.19 -19.49 14.47
CA LEU A 212 3.69 -20.60 15.25
C LEU A 212 4.13 -21.90 14.57
N GLU A 213 4.92 -22.67 15.28
CA GLU A 213 5.43 -23.96 14.82
C GLU A 213 4.65 -25.10 15.50
N ARG A 214 4.21 -26.08 14.74
CA ARG A 214 3.59 -27.30 15.21
C ARG A 214 4.31 -28.50 14.59
N ASP A 215 4.86 -29.39 15.42
CA ASP A 215 5.61 -30.57 14.98
C ASP A 215 6.74 -30.26 13.98
N GLY A 216 7.45 -29.14 14.19
CA GLY A 216 8.55 -28.69 13.32
C GLY A 216 8.11 -28.01 12.03
N VAL A 217 6.81 -27.74 11.85
CA VAL A 217 6.25 -27.04 10.67
C VAL A 217 5.65 -25.71 11.08
N VAL A 218 6.01 -24.64 10.39
CA VAL A 218 5.39 -23.32 10.57
C VAL A 218 3.98 -23.35 9.98
N VAL A 219 2.96 -23.19 10.85
CA VAL A 219 1.53 -23.26 10.48
C VAL A 219 0.82 -21.91 10.57
N ALA A 220 1.42 -20.92 11.22
CA ALA A 220 0.88 -19.57 11.27
C ALA A 220 2.00 -18.54 11.50
N SER A 221 1.71 -17.29 11.22
CA SER A 221 2.60 -16.16 11.47
C SER A 221 1.80 -14.94 11.91
N ALA A 222 2.49 -14.04 12.64
CA ALA A 222 1.97 -12.72 12.98
C ALA A 222 3.11 -11.72 13.04
N ARG A 223 2.89 -10.49 12.52
CA ARG A 223 3.74 -9.35 12.80
C ARG A 223 3.09 -8.53 13.91
N THR A 224 3.84 -8.27 14.96
CA THR A 224 3.34 -7.60 16.16
C THR A 224 4.14 -6.34 16.45
N GLY A 225 3.46 -5.31 16.93
CA GLY A 225 4.07 -4.09 17.47
C GLY A 225 3.63 -3.87 18.91
N VAL A 226 4.34 -3.00 19.61
CA VAL A 226 4.02 -2.61 20.99
C VAL A 226 3.57 -1.15 20.94
N PRO A 227 2.25 -0.89 20.88
CA PRO A 227 1.71 0.45 21.07
C PRO A 227 1.87 0.88 22.54
N ASP A 228 1.46 2.09 22.89
CA ASP A 228 1.52 2.60 24.26
C ASP A 228 0.89 1.67 25.29
N GLU A 229 -0.18 0.96 24.90
CA GLU A 229 -0.85 -0.04 25.74
C GLU A 229 -1.11 -1.36 24.98
N GLY A 230 -0.67 -2.47 25.55
CA GLY A 230 -0.95 -3.82 25.07
C GLY A 230 -0.08 -4.29 23.89
N LEU A 231 -0.66 -5.09 23.01
CA LEU A 231 0.00 -5.67 21.86
C LEU A 231 -0.86 -5.46 20.60
N LEU A 232 -0.26 -4.89 19.56
CA LEU A 232 -0.86 -4.81 18.22
C LEU A 232 -0.47 -6.03 17.39
N VAL A 233 -1.45 -6.71 16.81
CA VAL A 233 -1.26 -7.73 15.78
C VAL A 233 -1.56 -7.09 14.43
N ALA A 234 -0.53 -6.68 13.72
CA ALA A 234 -0.65 -5.94 12.46
C ALA A 234 -1.00 -6.85 11.28
N GLU A 235 -0.33 -7.98 11.19
CA GLU A 235 -0.53 -8.96 10.12
C GLU A 235 -0.57 -10.35 10.73
N ALA A 236 -1.65 -11.08 10.46
CA ALA A 236 -1.75 -12.47 10.86
C ALA A 236 -2.12 -13.34 9.65
N ALA A 237 -1.46 -14.48 9.53
CA ALA A 237 -1.74 -15.52 8.56
C ALA A 237 -1.70 -16.89 9.22
N ALA A 238 -2.54 -17.82 8.76
CA ALA A 238 -2.60 -19.20 9.28
C ALA A 238 -3.02 -20.15 8.17
N ALA A 239 -2.50 -21.39 8.24
CA ALA A 239 -2.82 -22.43 7.27
C ALA A 239 -4.28 -22.89 7.37
N ASP A 240 -4.83 -22.93 8.60
CA ASP A 240 -6.20 -23.35 8.88
C ASP A 240 -6.76 -22.67 10.14
N THR A 241 -8.05 -22.92 10.42
CA THR A 241 -8.75 -22.33 11.57
C THR A 241 -8.17 -22.80 12.92
N ALA A 242 -7.66 -24.01 13.01
CA ALA A 242 -7.05 -24.53 14.24
C ALA A 242 -5.74 -23.79 14.51
N ALA A 243 -4.89 -23.60 13.49
CA ALA A 243 -3.67 -22.82 13.60
C ALA A 243 -3.96 -21.33 13.95
N ALA A 244 -5.04 -20.76 13.43
CA ALA A 244 -5.48 -19.40 13.80
C ALA A 244 -5.91 -19.33 15.28
N GLY A 245 -6.61 -20.36 15.79
CA GLY A 245 -6.98 -20.47 17.21
C GLY A 245 -5.76 -20.56 18.14
N ASP A 246 -4.82 -21.44 17.78
CA ASP A 246 -3.57 -21.62 18.54
C ASP A 246 -2.71 -20.35 18.52
N LEU A 247 -2.64 -19.67 17.37
CA LEU A 247 -1.93 -18.40 17.24
C LEU A 247 -2.53 -17.33 18.18
N LEU A 248 -3.86 -17.19 18.21
CA LEU A 248 -4.52 -16.22 19.09
C LEU A 248 -4.25 -16.52 20.58
N ALA A 249 -4.35 -17.81 20.97
CA ALA A 249 -4.06 -18.22 22.33
C ALA A 249 -2.61 -17.88 22.73
N ALA A 250 -1.65 -18.17 21.84
CA ALA A 250 -0.25 -17.88 22.08
C ALA A 250 0.06 -16.36 22.15
N LEU A 251 -0.57 -15.55 21.27
CA LEU A 251 -0.42 -14.08 21.27
C LEU A 251 -0.97 -13.46 22.56
N ARG A 252 -2.08 -13.94 23.09
CA ARG A 252 -2.62 -13.50 24.39
C ARG A 252 -1.64 -13.74 25.55
N GLY A 253 -0.82 -14.78 25.44
CA GLY A 253 0.24 -15.07 26.40
C GLY A 253 1.39 -14.06 26.40
N LEU A 254 1.50 -13.21 25.36
CA LEU A 254 2.55 -12.19 25.25
C LEU A 254 2.17 -10.86 25.90
N GLY A 255 0.88 -10.53 25.95
CA GLY A 255 0.40 -9.28 26.55
C GLY A 255 -1.05 -8.97 26.20
N GLU A 256 -1.74 -8.28 27.09
CA GLU A 256 -3.10 -7.78 26.91
C GLU A 256 -3.16 -6.31 27.39
N PRO A 257 -4.04 -5.48 26.81
CA PRO A 257 -5.03 -5.81 25.78
C PRO A 257 -4.41 -6.08 24.39
N LEU A 258 -5.11 -6.91 23.61
CA LEU A 258 -4.76 -7.16 22.21
C LEU A 258 -5.60 -6.30 21.28
N THR A 259 -4.92 -5.64 20.36
CA THR A 259 -5.53 -4.96 19.22
C THR A 259 -5.10 -5.66 17.93
N ILE A 260 -6.05 -5.99 17.06
CA ILE A 260 -5.82 -6.82 15.88
C ILE A 260 -6.26 -6.06 14.62
N VAL A 261 -5.37 -5.90 13.67
CA VAL A 261 -5.73 -5.42 12.32
C VAL A 261 -6.57 -6.48 11.64
N HIS A 262 -7.86 -6.17 11.48
CA HIS A 262 -8.84 -7.13 10.97
C HIS A 262 -8.77 -7.24 9.45
N ARG A 263 -8.30 -8.37 8.96
CA ARG A 263 -8.21 -8.75 7.53
C ARG A 263 -9.29 -9.79 7.23
N PRO A 264 -10.51 -9.39 6.84
CA PRO A 264 -11.72 -10.22 6.94
C PRO A 264 -11.72 -11.47 6.07
N LEU A 265 -10.98 -11.50 4.97
CA LEU A 265 -10.93 -12.64 4.05
C LEU A 265 -9.80 -13.63 4.37
N THR A 266 -8.91 -13.33 5.33
CA THR A 266 -7.87 -14.27 5.77
C THR A 266 -8.47 -15.36 6.67
N VAL A 267 -7.75 -16.46 6.88
CA VAL A 267 -8.15 -17.50 7.85
C VAL A 267 -8.28 -16.92 9.26
N PRO A 268 -7.28 -16.20 9.82
CA PRO A 268 -7.41 -15.55 11.11
C PRO A 268 -8.54 -14.53 11.15
N GLY A 269 -8.69 -13.72 10.11
CA GLY A 269 -9.73 -12.69 10.03
C GLY A 269 -11.14 -13.26 10.15
N ARG A 270 -11.43 -14.39 9.49
CA ARG A 270 -12.70 -15.12 9.65
C ARG A 270 -12.83 -15.79 11.02
N ALA A 271 -11.77 -16.42 11.49
CA ALA A 271 -11.80 -17.15 12.76
C ALA A 271 -12.00 -16.24 13.98
N TRP A 272 -11.48 -15.01 13.91
CA TRP A 272 -11.50 -14.06 15.03
C TRP A 272 -12.61 -13.00 14.95
N ALA A 273 -13.36 -12.93 13.85
CA ALA A 273 -14.31 -11.85 13.57
C ALA A 273 -15.29 -11.56 14.71
N ASP A 274 -15.88 -12.63 15.32
CA ASP A 274 -16.85 -12.53 16.40
C ASP A 274 -16.20 -12.26 17.78
N LEU A 275 -14.88 -12.40 17.86
CA LEU A 275 -14.10 -12.14 19.07
C LEU A 275 -13.63 -10.69 19.18
N LEU A 276 -13.79 -9.89 18.12
CA LEU A 276 -13.33 -8.51 18.06
C LEU A 276 -14.46 -7.54 18.38
N GLU A 277 -14.13 -6.43 19.02
CA GLU A 277 -15.04 -5.31 19.18
C GLU A 277 -15.43 -4.72 17.82
N PRO A 278 -16.54 -3.97 17.70
CA PRO A 278 -16.90 -3.28 16.47
C PRO A 278 -15.76 -2.40 15.97
N ALA A 279 -15.60 -2.33 14.65
CA ALA A 279 -14.64 -1.41 14.06
C ALA A 279 -15.03 0.05 14.32
N GLY A 280 -14.06 0.93 14.46
CA GLY A 280 -14.29 2.38 14.45
C GLY A 280 -14.97 2.84 13.17
N THR A 281 -15.61 4.01 13.20
CA THR A 281 -16.37 4.57 12.07
C THR A 281 -15.57 5.56 11.24
N ASP A 282 -14.39 5.97 11.72
CA ASP A 282 -13.56 6.96 11.04
C ASP A 282 -13.00 6.41 9.72
N ALA A 283 -13.02 7.24 8.69
CA ALA A 283 -12.46 6.87 7.40
C ALA A 283 -10.91 6.88 7.50
N THR A 284 -10.31 5.75 7.14
CA THR A 284 -8.87 5.61 6.99
C THR A 284 -8.59 5.00 5.62
N GLN A 285 -7.87 5.75 4.77
CA GLN A 285 -7.66 5.34 3.39
C GLN A 285 -6.22 5.61 2.95
N TYR A 286 -5.69 4.69 2.14
CA TYR A 286 -4.48 4.95 1.37
C TYR A 286 -4.73 6.02 0.32
N TYR A 287 -3.76 6.91 0.20
CA TYR A 287 -3.58 7.72 -0.97
C TYR A 287 -3.00 6.89 -2.10
N VAL A 288 -3.53 7.08 -3.29
CA VAL A 288 -3.00 6.50 -4.51
C VAL A 288 -2.83 7.60 -5.56
N ARG A 289 -1.70 7.62 -6.23
CA ARG A 289 -1.43 8.45 -7.40
C ARG A 289 -1.11 7.56 -8.59
N LEU A 290 -1.80 7.78 -9.70
CA LEU A 290 -1.48 7.15 -10.98
C LEU A 290 -0.59 8.11 -11.78
N GLU A 291 0.62 7.71 -12.08
CA GLU A 291 1.54 8.54 -12.86
C GLU A 291 1.04 8.70 -14.29
N ARG A 292 0.68 7.59 -14.91
CA ARG A 292 0.21 7.51 -16.28
C ARG A 292 -0.98 6.53 -16.36
N PRO A 293 -2.22 7.04 -16.23
CA PRO A 293 -3.42 6.20 -16.21
C PRO A 293 -3.52 5.23 -17.39
N GLU A 294 -3.08 5.66 -18.59
CA GLU A 294 -3.08 4.83 -19.78
C GLU A 294 -2.21 3.57 -19.64
N ILE A 295 -1.08 3.67 -18.95
CA ILE A 295 -0.19 2.52 -18.74
C ILE A 295 -0.78 1.57 -17.69
N VAL A 296 -1.38 2.13 -16.63
CA VAL A 296 -2.04 1.32 -15.60
C VAL A 296 -3.23 0.57 -16.20
N LEU A 297 -4.07 1.23 -16.98
CA LEU A 297 -5.19 0.60 -17.70
C LEU A 297 -4.69 -0.48 -18.67
N ASP A 298 -3.59 -0.21 -19.37
CA ASP A 298 -2.98 -1.18 -20.29
C ASP A 298 -2.45 -2.41 -19.56
N ALA A 299 -1.80 -2.22 -18.41
CA ALA A 299 -1.33 -3.31 -17.55
C ALA A 299 -2.51 -4.14 -16.98
N LEU A 300 -3.65 -3.50 -16.68
CA LEU A 300 -4.83 -4.17 -16.14
C LEU A 300 -5.71 -4.84 -17.21
N ARG A 301 -5.42 -4.73 -18.50
CA ARG A 301 -6.21 -5.36 -19.58
C ARG A 301 -6.53 -6.84 -19.34
N PRO A 302 -5.60 -7.70 -18.87
CA PRO A 302 -5.93 -9.09 -18.60
C PRO A 302 -7.07 -9.26 -17.60
N VAL A 303 -7.04 -8.49 -16.50
CA VAL A 303 -8.09 -8.50 -15.45
C VAL A 303 -9.41 -8.00 -16.02
N LEU A 304 -9.40 -6.86 -16.70
CA LEU A 304 -10.59 -6.27 -17.31
C LEU A 304 -11.19 -7.19 -18.39
N THR A 305 -10.35 -7.82 -19.20
CA THR A 305 -10.79 -8.83 -20.20
C THR A 305 -11.44 -10.03 -19.52
N ALA A 306 -10.84 -10.56 -18.45
CA ALA A 306 -11.40 -11.69 -17.72
C ALA A 306 -12.77 -11.35 -17.11
N ARG A 307 -12.94 -10.16 -16.56
CA ARG A 307 -14.23 -9.68 -16.01
C ARG A 307 -15.30 -9.58 -17.11
N LEU A 308 -14.97 -9.01 -18.27
CA LEU A 308 -15.91 -8.93 -19.40
C LEU A 308 -16.31 -10.31 -19.93
N ARG A 309 -15.35 -11.21 -20.08
CA ARG A 309 -15.63 -12.59 -20.52
C ARG A 309 -16.53 -13.33 -19.53
N ALA A 310 -16.25 -13.19 -18.22
CA ALA A 310 -17.06 -13.81 -17.18
C ALA A 310 -18.52 -13.29 -17.18
N ALA A 311 -18.74 -12.02 -17.57
CA ALA A 311 -20.04 -11.42 -17.71
C ALA A 311 -20.70 -11.69 -19.08
N GLY A 312 -20.02 -12.33 -20.03
CA GLY A 312 -20.53 -12.52 -21.39
C GLY A 312 -20.60 -11.23 -22.23
N LEU A 313 -19.80 -10.22 -21.84
CA LEU A 313 -19.78 -8.91 -22.47
C LEU A 313 -18.49 -8.76 -23.30
N GLY A 314 -18.63 -8.42 -24.59
CA GLY A 314 -17.51 -8.26 -25.50
C GLY A 314 -17.71 -7.03 -26.38
N ARG A 315 -17.18 -5.89 -25.98
CA ARG A 315 -17.27 -4.63 -26.75
C ARG A 315 -16.20 -3.64 -26.31
N ASP A 316 -16.00 -2.62 -27.15
CA ASP A 316 -15.08 -1.52 -26.84
C ASP A 316 -15.44 -0.84 -25.53
N VAL A 317 -14.43 -0.47 -24.78
CA VAL A 317 -14.55 0.28 -23.52
C VAL A 317 -13.99 1.68 -23.74
N VAL A 318 -14.76 2.70 -23.33
CA VAL A 318 -14.33 4.10 -23.35
C VAL A 318 -14.48 4.69 -21.95
N ILE A 319 -13.39 5.23 -21.41
CA ILE A 319 -13.35 5.92 -20.13
C ILE A 319 -12.87 7.34 -20.37
N SER A 320 -13.69 8.32 -20.03
CA SER A 320 -13.32 9.73 -20.12
C SER A 320 -13.01 10.30 -18.75
N THR A 321 -11.85 10.95 -18.66
CA THR A 321 -11.49 11.83 -17.53
C THR A 321 -11.69 13.31 -17.89
N PHE A 322 -12.64 13.59 -18.81
CA PHE A 322 -13.04 14.88 -19.35
C PHE A 322 -11.93 15.62 -20.12
N GLY A 323 -10.74 15.78 -19.55
CA GLY A 323 -9.56 16.34 -20.24
C GLY A 323 -8.89 15.38 -21.22
N ARG A 324 -9.10 14.09 -21.06
CA ARG A 324 -8.63 12.99 -21.91
C ARG A 324 -9.65 11.88 -21.90
N HIS A 325 -9.52 10.93 -22.86
CA HIS A 325 -10.25 9.68 -22.78
C HIS A 325 -9.33 8.52 -23.18
N TYR A 326 -9.69 7.33 -22.71
CA TYR A 326 -9.00 6.07 -22.92
C TYR A 326 -9.98 5.13 -23.60
N ARG A 327 -9.61 4.62 -24.79
CA ARG A 327 -10.37 3.60 -25.49
C ARG A 327 -9.59 2.29 -25.48
N LEU A 328 -10.25 1.21 -25.10
CA LEU A 328 -9.73 -0.16 -25.18
C LEU A 328 -10.62 -0.90 -26.18
N PRO A 329 -10.12 -1.12 -27.42
CA PRO A 329 -10.89 -1.82 -28.43
C PRO A 329 -11.04 -3.30 -28.06
N TRP A 330 -12.18 -3.90 -28.39
CA TRP A 330 -12.45 -5.31 -28.14
C TRP A 330 -12.27 -6.15 -29.39
N SER A 331 -11.72 -7.36 -29.21
CA SER A 331 -11.82 -8.42 -30.19
C SER A 331 -12.20 -9.75 -29.50
N ASP A 332 -12.99 -10.58 -30.17
CA ASP A 332 -13.49 -11.83 -29.58
C ASP A 332 -12.34 -12.81 -29.25
N ASP A 333 -11.31 -12.82 -30.07
CA ASP A 333 -10.15 -13.70 -29.86
C ASP A 333 -9.22 -13.22 -28.75
N ALA A 334 -8.83 -11.94 -28.75
CA ALA A 334 -7.82 -11.39 -27.85
C ALA A 334 -8.38 -10.70 -26.60
N GLY A 335 -9.66 -10.30 -26.59
CA GLY A 335 -10.26 -9.46 -25.54
C GLY A 335 -9.94 -7.98 -25.77
N LEU A 336 -9.66 -7.24 -24.68
CA LEU A 336 -9.33 -5.82 -24.77
C LEU A 336 -7.93 -5.61 -25.36
N GLY A 337 -7.87 -4.79 -26.39
CA GLY A 337 -6.64 -4.34 -27.06
C GLY A 337 -5.91 -3.25 -26.30
N PRO A 338 -4.76 -2.79 -26.83
CA PRO A 338 -3.97 -1.71 -26.23
C PRO A 338 -4.77 -0.44 -26.03
N VAL A 339 -4.43 0.31 -24.98
CA VAL A 339 -5.10 1.57 -24.65
C VAL A 339 -4.76 2.65 -25.69
N GLU A 340 -5.80 3.19 -26.32
CA GLU A 340 -5.73 4.33 -27.22
C GLU A 340 -6.06 5.61 -26.42
N VAL A 341 -5.16 6.58 -26.42
CA VAL A 341 -5.35 7.86 -25.71
C VAL A 341 -5.90 8.90 -26.66
N GLY A 342 -7.07 9.47 -26.32
CA GLY A 342 -7.69 10.56 -27.07
C GLY A 342 -7.70 11.87 -26.29
N GLY A 343 -8.07 12.95 -26.99
CA GLY A 343 -8.22 14.29 -26.43
C GLY A 343 -9.41 14.44 -25.49
N PRO A 344 -9.81 15.70 -25.17
CA PRO A 344 -10.96 15.98 -24.30
C PRO A 344 -12.25 15.33 -24.80
N MET A 345 -13.03 14.77 -23.86
CA MET A 345 -14.34 14.16 -24.14
C MET A 345 -15.30 14.51 -23.00
N GLN A 346 -16.07 15.58 -23.16
CA GLN A 346 -17.00 16.08 -22.12
C GLN A 346 -18.31 15.29 -22.05
N ALA A 347 -18.68 14.60 -23.13
CA ALA A 347 -19.92 13.82 -23.24
C ALA A 347 -19.62 12.36 -23.63
N PRO A 348 -18.97 11.56 -22.76
CA PRO A 348 -18.60 10.17 -23.09
C PRO A 348 -19.82 9.29 -23.38
N GLY A 349 -20.99 9.60 -22.89
CA GLY A 349 -22.21 8.87 -23.16
C GLY A 349 -22.58 8.76 -24.66
N VAL A 350 -22.16 9.72 -25.47
CA VAL A 350 -22.33 9.66 -26.96
C VAL A 350 -21.55 8.48 -27.54
N ALA A 351 -20.38 8.17 -26.97
CA ALA A 351 -19.58 7.00 -27.32
C ALA A 351 -19.91 5.78 -26.43
N ARG A 352 -21.02 5.79 -25.68
CA ARG A 352 -21.39 4.76 -24.69
C ARG A 352 -20.30 4.57 -23.59
N GLY A 353 -19.44 5.56 -23.39
CA GLY A 353 -18.35 5.55 -22.44
C GLY A 353 -18.76 6.04 -21.05
N ALA A 354 -17.94 5.71 -20.04
CA ALA A 354 -18.06 6.24 -18.69
C ALA A 354 -17.34 7.59 -18.56
N GLY A 355 -17.92 8.49 -17.77
CA GLY A 355 -17.28 9.70 -17.25
C GLY A 355 -16.75 9.41 -15.85
N VAL A 356 -15.49 9.72 -15.59
CA VAL A 356 -14.85 9.52 -14.29
C VAL A 356 -13.92 10.69 -14.04
N ALA A 357 -14.16 11.47 -12.99
CA ALA A 357 -13.25 12.55 -12.63
C ALA A 357 -11.84 12.02 -12.41
N PRO A 358 -10.78 12.73 -12.85
CA PRO A 358 -9.40 12.25 -12.78
C PRO A 358 -8.99 11.81 -11.37
N ASP A 359 -9.44 12.52 -10.35
CA ASP A 359 -9.21 12.26 -8.94
C ASP A 359 -10.01 11.04 -8.39
N ARG A 360 -10.95 10.48 -9.18
CA ARG A 360 -11.71 9.27 -8.81
C ARG A 360 -11.21 8.01 -9.52
N LEU A 361 -10.31 8.17 -10.49
CA LEU A 361 -9.80 7.03 -11.24
C LEU A 361 -9.01 6.03 -10.36
N PRO A 362 -8.16 6.45 -9.41
CA PRO A 362 -7.52 5.51 -8.48
C PRO A 362 -8.52 4.67 -7.69
N ALA A 363 -9.57 5.31 -7.13
CA ALA A 363 -10.61 4.61 -6.38
C ALA A 363 -11.47 3.70 -7.26
N LEU A 364 -11.67 4.03 -8.54
CA LEU A 364 -12.35 3.16 -9.50
C LEU A 364 -11.57 1.88 -9.78
N LEU A 365 -10.24 1.99 -9.91
CA LEU A 365 -9.39 0.87 -10.28
C LEU A 365 -9.04 -0.06 -9.11
N LEU A 366 -8.98 0.47 -7.88
CA LEU A 366 -8.45 -0.23 -6.72
C LEU A 366 -9.40 -0.27 -5.51
N GLY A 367 -10.46 0.54 -5.52
CA GLY A 367 -11.27 0.80 -4.33
C GLY A 367 -12.51 -0.08 -4.18
N GLN A 368 -13.10 0.00 -3.00
CA GLN A 368 -14.19 -0.85 -2.54
C GLN A 368 -15.58 -0.39 -3.01
N LEU A 369 -15.72 0.77 -3.67
CA LEU A 369 -17.02 1.30 -4.07
C LEU A 369 -17.46 0.86 -5.46
N GLY A 370 -16.52 0.53 -6.35
CA GLY A 370 -16.82 0.29 -7.75
C GLY A 370 -17.43 1.51 -8.44
N ILE A 371 -17.77 1.38 -9.72
CA ILE A 371 -18.33 2.51 -10.48
C ILE A 371 -19.69 2.95 -9.97
N GLU A 372 -20.54 2.02 -9.55
CA GLU A 372 -21.87 2.33 -9.04
C GLU A 372 -21.82 3.08 -7.70
N GLY A 373 -21.00 2.61 -6.76
CA GLY A 373 -20.82 3.26 -5.47
C GLY A 373 -20.21 4.66 -5.60
N LEU A 374 -19.19 4.80 -6.45
CA LEU A 374 -18.60 6.11 -6.75
C LEU A 374 -19.63 7.04 -7.40
N GLY A 375 -20.44 6.56 -8.35
CA GLY A 375 -21.47 7.37 -9.02
C GLY A 375 -22.61 7.84 -8.10
N ARG A 376 -22.88 7.12 -6.99
CA ARG A 376 -23.82 7.57 -5.96
C ARG A 376 -23.27 8.72 -5.11
N LEU A 377 -21.96 8.81 -4.96
CA LEU A 377 -21.31 9.82 -4.13
C LEU A 377 -20.80 11.02 -4.93
N HIS A 378 -20.48 10.82 -6.22
CA HIS A 378 -19.81 11.80 -7.07
C HIS A 378 -20.55 11.98 -8.39
N PRO A 379 -21.14 13.15 -8.66
CA PRO A 379 -21.94 13.36 -9.88
C PRO A 379 -21.10 13.36 -11.17
N ASP A 380 -19.79 13.47 -11.07
CA ASP A 380 -18.82 13.39 -12.15
C ASP A 380 -18.25 11.96 -12.36
N VAL A 381 -18.87 10.96 -11.71
CA VAL A 381 -18.66 9.53 -11.98
C VAL A 381 -20.00 8.94 -12.46
N TYR A 382 -20.06 8.52 -13.71
CA TYR A 382 -21.27 7.93 -14.29
C TYR A 382 -20.97 7.00 -15.46
N ALA A 383 -21.83 6.02 -15.68
CA ALA A 383 -21.73 5.09 -16.79
C ALA A 383 -23.12 4.83 -17.37
N PRO A 384 -23.38 5.19 -18.67
CA PRO A 384 -24.67 4.91 -19.32
C PRO A 384 -24.94 3.42 -19.50
N ASP A 385 -23.88 2.63 -19.67
CA ASP A 385 -23.94 1.18 -19.79
C ASP A 385 -23.58 0.54 -18.43
N ALA A 386 -24.56 0.51 -17.52
CA ALA A 386 -24.38 0.04 -16.16
C ALA A 386 -23.95 -1.43 -16.10
N GLU A 387 -24.40 -2.28 -17.03
CA GLU A 387 -24.02 -3.68 -17.10
C GLU A 387 -22.53 -3.84 -17.44
N LEU A 388 -22.06 -3.18 -18.49
CA LEU A 388 -20.67 -3.21 -18.92
C LEU A 388 -19.72 -2.68 -17.84
N PHE A 389 -20.01 -1.47 -17.34
CA PHE A 389 -19.11 -0.80 -16.41
C PHE A 389 -19.21 -1.37 -14.99
N GLY A 390 -20.36 -1.92 -14.59
CA GLY A 390 -20.50 -2.68 -13.36
C GLY A 390 -19.68 -3.97 -13.36
N ALA A 391 -19.64 -4.67 -14.49
CA ALA A 391 -18.77 -5.85 -14.65
C ALA A 391 -17.28 -5.49 -14.66
N LEU A 392 -16.90 -4.39 -15.32
CA LEU A 392 -15.51 -3.94 -15.40
C LEU A 392 -14.97 -3.46 -14.06
N PHE A 393 -15.73 -2.64 -13.35
CA PHE A 393 -15.34 -1.95 -12.12
C PHE A 393 -16.33 -2.23 -10.98
N PRO A 394 -16.41 -3.51 -10.54
CA PRO A 394 -17.18 -3.86 -9.36
C PRO A 394 -16.53 -3.30 -8.10
N PRO A 395 -17.24 -3.29 -6.95
CA PRO A 395 -16.60 -3.13 -5.65
C PRO A 395 -15.50 -4.18 -5.45
N LEU A 396 -14.30 -3.74 -5.04
CA LEU A 396 -13.16 -4.62 -4.86
C LEU A 396 -12.87 -4.85 -3.39
N THR A 397 -12.43 -6.04 -3.05
CA THR A 397 -11.85 -6.34 -1.74
C THR A 397 -10.36 -6.02 -1.77
N ALA A 398 -9.84 -5.39 -0.70
CA ALA A 398 -8.44 -4.98 -0.66
C ALA A 398 -7.76 -5.37 0.65
N ASP A 399 -6.49 -5.75 0.54
CA ASP A 399 -5.58 -6.04 1.63
C ASP A 399 -4.24 -5.36 1.36
N LEU A 400 -4.22 -4.04 1.51
CA LEU A 400 -3.03 -3.24 1.41
C LEU A 400 -2.43 -3.08 2.80
N LEU A 401 -1.24 -3.61 2.97
CA LEU A 401 -0.46 -3.53 4.20
C LEU A 401 0.90 -2.95 3.84
N THR A 402 1.15 -1.74 4.28
CA THR A 402 2.41 -1.06 4.04
C THR A 402 3.49 -1.53 5.00
N TYR A 403 4.69 -1.02 4.80
CA TYR A 403 5.84 -1.16 5.69
C TYR A 403 5.50 -0.77 7.14
N TYR A 404 4.70 0.29 7.33
CA TYR A 404 4.30 0.74 8.65
C TYR A 404 3.17 -0.09 9.24
N LEU A 405 3.13 -0.15 10.58
CA LEU A 405 2.02 -0.73 11.30
C LEU A 405 0.83 0.24 11.20
N PRO A 406 -0.34 -0.19 10.72
CA PRO A 406 -1.55 0.63 10.80
C PRO A 406 -2.02 0.68 12.26
N TRP A 407 -2.06 1.87 12.84
CA TRP A 407 -2.59 2.14 14.19
C TRP A 407 -4.09 2.38 14.17
#